data_865ee7085273411f2a2dbb862815c183
#
_entry.id   865ee7085273411f2a2dbb862815c183
#
_cell.length_a   1.000
_cell.length_b   1.000
_cell.length_c   1.000
_cell.angle_alpha   90.00
_cell.angle_beta   90.00
_cell.angle_gamma   90.00
#
_symmetry.space_group_name_H-M   'P 1'
#
loop_
_entity.id
_entity.type
_entity.pdbx_description
1 polymer ?
#
loop_
_entity_poly.entity_id
_entity_poly.type
_entity_poly.pdbx_seq_one_letter_code
_entity_poly.pdbx_strand_id
1 'polypeptide(L)'
;GGFSAWGDYYALAYDARGQYAKADKVYSESANGSSGRQRDIAVLTWLGRKQWSQATVSARSWQADAEAAGDVLEYLRARAAITSVDVLSGQKNAGQAVQDLLVAVKARGADGDALYPPISTELRLYAGLLAASREDRVTVADLLRQTEGSQVVRDYPTVGQLRQVVLAEQERMAGKPQEALARLQPLARQDTALVVVHWALMRSASAAGDATLMQEQAKWLADHRGRIYAESTTSEVLRFFNAALPAAGKVP
;
A
#
# COMPACT_ATOMS: atom_id res chain seq x y z
N GLY A 1 16.48 23.09 -17.24
CA GLY A 1 15.99 22.61 -15.97
C GLY A 1 14.52 22.20 -15.98
N GLY A 2 14.08 21.15 -16.69
CA GLY A 2 12.66 20.76 -16.74
C GLY A 2 12.42 19.25 -16.74
N PHE A 3 13.45 18.44 -16.48
CA PHE A 3 13.36 16.99 -16.63
C PHE A 3 13.25 16.20 -15.30
N SER A 4 13.37 16.82 -14.12
CA SER A 4 13.50 16.10 -12.86
C SER A 4 12.21 15.37 -12.43
N ALA A 5 11.04 15.96 -12.59
CA ALA A 5 9.78 15.35 -12.11
C ALA A 5 9.31 14.15 -12.96
N TRP A 6 9.62 14.12 -14.24
CA TRP A 6 9.25 13.00 -15.13
C TRP A 6 10.27 11.86 -15.09
N GLY A 7 11.54 12.17 -14.76
CA GLY A 7 12.59 11.16 -14.64
C GLY A 7 12.23 10.06 -13.67
N ASP A 8 11.70 10.43 -12.51
CA ASP A 8 11.33 9.48 -11.45
C ASP A 8 10.22 8.51 -11.87
N TYR A 9 9.22 8.99 -12.62
CA TYR A 9 8.17 8.13 -13.18
C TYR A 9 8.70 7.18 -14.27
N TYR A 10 9.66 7.61 -15.07
CA TYR A 10 10.33 6.71 -16.03
C TYR A 10 11.13 5.62 -15.31
N ALA A 11 11.82 5.96 -14.23
CA ALA A 11 12.53 5.00 -13.42
C ALA A 11 11.59 3.96 -12.82
N LEU A 12 10.46 4.38 -12.23
CA LEU A 12 9.44 3.46 -11.74
C LEU A 12 8.84 2.57 -12.84
N ALA A 13 8.67 3.11 -14.06
CA ALA A 13 8.20 2.32 -15.21
C ALA A 13 9.22 1.25 -15.64
N TYR A 14 10.52 1.53 -15.52
CA TYR A 14 11.56 0.52 -15.72
C TYR A 14 11.58 -0.51 -14.60
N ASP A 15 11.44 -0.09 -13.34
CA ASP A 15 11.33 -1.01 -12.20
C ASP A 15 10.13 -1.96 -12.33
N ALA A 16 8.98 -1.44 -12.74
CA ALA A 16 7.78 -2.25 -12.99
C ALA A 16 8.00 -3.36 -14.02
N ARG A 17 8.93 -3.14 -14.95
CA ARG A 17 9.31 -4.09 -16.01
C ARG A 17 10.52 -4.95 -15.65
N GLY A 18 11.06 -4.82 -14.44
CA GLY A 18 12.28 -5.53 -14.00
C GLY A 18 13.57 -5.04 -14.68
N GLN A 19 13.55 -3.87 -15.35
CA GLN A 19 14.69 -3.27 -16.04
C GLN A 19 15.51 -2.41 -15.07
N TYR A 20 15.97 -3.00 -13.97
CA TYR A 20 16.57 -2.31 -12.83
C TYR A 20 17.79 -1.45 -13.19
N ALA A 21 18.68 -1.94 -14.08
CA ALA A 21 19.84 -1.17 -14.49
C ALA A 21 19.46 0.15 -15.22
N LYS A 22 18.37 0.15 -15.98
CA LYS A 22 17.86 1.37 -16.62
C LYS A 22 17.23 2.31 -15.60
N ALA A 23 16.47 1.78 -14.64
CA ALA A 23 15.91 2.55 -13.55
C ALA A 23 17.02 3.24 -12.74
N ASP A 24 18.06 2.50 -12.35
CA ASP A 24 19.21 3.02 -11.57
C ASP A 24 19.94 4.14 -12.31
N LYS A 25 20.11 4.00 -13.64
CA LYS A 25 20.69 5.06 -14.46
C LYS A 25 19.85 6.35 -14.39
N VAL A 26 18.53 6.24 -14.54
CA VAL A 26 17.62 7.40 -14.48
C VAL A 26 17.64 8.03 -13.09
N TYR A 27 17.62 7.24 -12.02
CA TYR A 27 17.71 7.75 -10.63
C TYR A 27 19.04 8.49 -10.41
N SER A 28 20.16 7.97 -10.88
CA SER A 28 21.46 8.64 -10.72
C SER A 28 21.54 9.98 -11.50
N GLU A 29 20.88 10.09 -12.63
CA GLU A 29 20.82 11.30 -13.43
C GLU A 29 19.87 12.35 -12.82
N SER A 30 18.81 11.90 -12.11
CA SER A 30 17.81 12.77 -11.48
C SER A 30 18.25 13.31 -10.11
N ALA A 31 19.27 12.74 -9.49
CA ALA A 31 19.66 12.95 -8.09
C ALA A 31 20.14 14.38 -7.74
N ASN A 32 20.16 15.31 -8.68
CA ASN A 32 20.65 16.68 -8.47
C ASN A 32 19.62 17.66 -7.88
N GLY A 33 18.45 17.18 -7.41
CA GLY A 33 17.43 18.06 -6.83
C GLY A 33 16.45 17.32 -5.94
N SER A 34 16.78 17.16 -4.65
CA SER A 34 15.93 16.48 -3.67
C SER A 34 14.69 17.28 -3.30
N SER A 35 13.56 16.99 -3.91
CA SER A 35 12.22 17.33 -3.37
C SER A 35 11.68 16.13 -2.56
N GLY A 36 10.80 16.36 -1.59
CA GLY A 36 10.20 15.30 -0.77
C GLY A 36 9.56 14.15 -1.59
N ARG A 37 9.17 14.44 -2.83
CA ARG A 37 8.61 13.48 -3.79
C ARG A 37 9.60 12.39 -4.23
N GLN A 38 10.91 12.68 -4.25
CA GLN A 38 11.93 11.69 -4.59
C GLN A 38 12.14 10.64 -3.49
N ARG A 39 11.75 10.92 -2.25
CA ARG A 39 11.95 10.05 -1.10
C ARG A 39 10.97 8.89 -1.08
N ASP A 40 9.71 9.14 -1.39
CA ASP A 40 8.72 8.06 -1.52
C ASP A 40 9.04 7.15 -2.70
N ILE A 41 9.52 7.71 -3.81
CA ILE A 41 9.95 6.95 -4.99
C ILE A 41 11.13 6.02 -4.68
N ALA A 42 12.12 6.49 -3.92
CA ALA A 42 13.23 5.63 -3.49
C ALA A 42 12.71 4.45 -2.65
N VAL A 43 11.79 4.70 -1.71
CA VAL A 43 11.18 3.63 -0.90
C VAL A 43 10.40 2.66 -1.78
N LEU A 44 9.57 3.15 -2.72
CA LEU A 44 8.80 2.32 -3.65
C LEU A 44 9.70 1.42 -4.50
N THR A 45 10.81 1.95 -4.98
CA THR A 45 11.83 1.20 -5.72
C THR A 45 12.36 0.02 -4.91
N TRP A 46 12.81 0.28 -3.69
CA TRP A 46 13.39 -0.75 -2.83
C TRP A 46 12.36 -1.79 -2.39
N LEU A 47 11.11 -1.37 -2.11
CA LEU A 47 9.99 -2.27 -1.83
C LEU A 47 9.70 -3.19 -3.03
N GLY A 48 9.63 -2.63 -4.22
CA GLY A 48 9.37 -3.38 -5.45
C GLY A 48 10.45 -4.41 -5.78
N ARG A 49 11.69 -4.13 -5.40
CA ARG A 49 12.86 -5.02 -5.54
C ARG A 49 13.06 -5.95 -4.34
N LYS A 50 12.22 -5.83 -3.28
CA LYS A 50 12.35 -6.55 -2.00
C LYS A 50 13.70 -6.32 -1.29
N GLN A 51 14.29 -5.16 -1.52
CA GLN A 51 15.53 -4.71 -0.86
C GLN A 51 15.18 -4.01 0.45
N TRP A 52 14.76 -4.80 1.44
CA TRP A 52 14.15 -4.35 2.69
C TRP A 52 15.04 -3.39 3.49
N SER A 53 16.34 -3.66 3.57
CA SER A 53 17.28 -2.80 4.28
C SER A 53 17.38 -1.40 3.67
N GLN A 54 17.47 -1.31 2.35
CA GLN A 54 17.49 -0.04 1.63
C GLN A 54 16.16 0.71 1.78
N ALA A 55 15.03 0.00 1.69
CA ALA A 55 13.71 0.57 1.92
C ALA A 55 13.61 1.16 3.33
N THR A 56 14.10 0.44 4.35
CA THR A 56 14.12 0.92 5.75
C THR A 56 14.96 2.18 5.89
N VAL A 57 16.18 2.21 5.35
CA VAL A 57 17.08 3.37 5.43
C VAL A 57 16.43 4.58 4.76
N SER A 58 15.91 4.42 3.55
CA SER A 58 15.25 5.49 2.80
C SER A 58 14.02 6.04 3.54
N ALA A 59 13.16 5.16 4.07
CA ALA A 59 11.94 5.56 4.77
C ALA A 59 12.25 6.27 6.11
N ARG A 60 13.28 5.83 6.84
CA ARG A 60 13.72 6.50 8.09
C ARG A 60 14.35 7.86 7.84
N SER A 61 15.16 7.99 6.78
CA SER A 61 15.69 9.29 6.37
C SER A 61 14.57 10.25 6.02
N TRP A 62 13.58 9.79 5.23
CA TRP A 62 12.40 10.58 4.90
C TRP A 62 11.62 11.01 6.14
N GLN A 63 11.40 10.09 7.09
CA GLN A 63 10.72 10.40 8.35
C GLN A 63 11.45 11.49 9.14
N ALA A 64 12.79 11.38 9.28
CA ALA A 64 13.60 12.35 10.02
C ALA A 64 13.53 13.74 9.39
N ASP A 65 13.58 13.82 8.06
CA ASP A 65 13.50 15.09 7.35
C ASP A 65 12.11 15.74 7.44
N ALA A 66 11.03 14.92 7.34
CA ALA A 66 9.66 15.39 7.53
C ALA A 66 9.43 15.89 8.97
N GLU A 67 10.02 15.20 9.96
CA GLU A 67 9.98 15.63 11.36
C GLU A 67 10.71 16.96 11.58
N ALA A 68 11.90 17.10 11.02
CA ALA A 68 12.67 18.34 11.10
C ALA A 68 11.97 19.53 10.41
N ALA A 69 11.22 19.26 9.35
CA ALA A 69 10.41 20.26 8.63
C ALA A 69 9.06 20.56 9.29
N GLY A 70 8.64 19.78 10.29
CA GLY A 70 7.30 19.87 10.89
C GLY A 70 6.18 19.43 9.95
N ASP A 71 6.48 18.66 8.88
CA ASP A 71 5.52 18.18 7.90
C ASP A 71 4.85 16.89 8.41
N VAL A 72 3.66 17.06 9.00
CA VAL A 72 2.91 15.97 9.60
C VAL A 72 2.47 14.94 8.56
N LEU A 73 2.05 15.38 7.36
CA LEU A 73 1.58 14.48 6.31
C LEU A 73 2.73 13.59 5.81
N GLU A 74 3.85 14.19 5.45
CA GLU A 74 5.03 13.45 4.98
C GLU A 74 5.61 12.54 6.07
N TYR A 75 5.58 12.99 7.34
CA TYR A 75 5.95 12.13 8.48
C TYR A 75 5.08 10.87 8.56
N LEU A 76 3.75 11.00 8.45
CA LEU A 76 2.83 9.87 8.53
C LEU A 76 2.95 8.94 7.32
N ARG A 77 3.20 9.48 6.13
CA ARG A 77 3.50 8.68 4.94
C ARG A 77 4.78 7.87 5.10
N ALA A 78 5.84 8.49 5.60
CA ALA A 78 7.11 7.80 5.89
C ALA A 78 6.93 6.71 6.97
N ARG A 79 6.12 6.96 8.01
CA ARG A 79 5.75 5.96 9.03
C ARG A 79 4.98 4.79 8.42
N ALA A 80 4.03 5.04 7.52
CA ALA A 80 3.32 3.99 6.79
C ALA A 80 4.28 3.15 5.93
N ALA A 81 5.25 3.79 5.27
CA ALA A 81 6.30 3.10 4.51
C ALA A 81 7.16 2.19 5.41
N ILE A 82 7.62 2.68 6.56
CA ILE A 82 8.37 1.88 7.56
C ILE A 82 7.53 0.69 8.03
N THR A 83 6.26 0.93 8.37
CA THR A 83 5.34 -0.13 8.80
C THR A 83 5.17 -1.20 7.71
N SER A 84 5.11 -0.79 6.45
CA SER A 84 5.04 -1.72 5.31
C SER A 84 6.28 -2.61 5.23
N VAL A 85 7.47 -2.01 5.37
CA VAL A 85 8.73 -2.76 5.39
C VAL A 85 8.74 -3.74 6.55
N ASP A 86 8.46 -3.27 7.76
CA ASP A 86 8.47 -4.09 8.99
C ASP A 86 7.53 -5.30 8.87
N VAL A 87 6.30 -5.09 8.38
CA VAL A 87 5.30 -6.14 8.21
C VAL A 87 5.65 -7.06 7.04
N LEU A 88 5.88 -6.51 5.85
CA LEU A 88 5.99 -7.31 4.62
C LEU A 88 7.32 -8.08 4.54
N SER A 89 8.39 -7.59 5.17
CA SER A 89 9.65 -8.34 5.33
C SER A 89 9.59 -9.40 6.44
N GLY A 90 8.61 -9.31 7.36
CA GLY A 90 8.54 -10.15 8.55
C GLY A 90 9.51 -9.75 9.68
N GLN A 91 10.07 -8.54 9.61
CA GLN A 91 10.99 -8.04 10.66
C GLN A 91 10.30 -7.77 11.98
N LYS A 92 9.02 -7.39 11.94
CA LYS A 92 8.17 -7.21 13.13
C LYS A 92 6.87 -8.00 13.02
N ASN A 93 6.30 -8.30 14.19
CA ASN A 93 4.91 -8.75 14.28
C ASN A 93 3.97 -7.68 13.71
N ALA A 94 2.99 -8.09 12.92
CA ALA A 94 2.09 -7.15 12.24
C ALA A 94 1.31 -6.27 13.23
N GLY A 95 0.78 -6.87 14.31
CA GLY A 95 0.05 -6.12 15.33
C GLY A 95 0.91 -5.05 15.98
N GLN A 96 2.17 -5.35 16.35
CA GLN A 96 3.07 -4.36 16.93
C GLN A 96 3.42 -3.24 15.94
N ALA A 97 3.76 -3.57 14.70
CA ALA A 97 4.09 -2.57 13.69
C ALA A 97 2.90 -1.64 13.38
N VAL A 98 1.70 -2.19 13.35
CA VAL A 98 0.44 -1.45 13.17
C VAL A 98 0.20 -0.53 14.37
N GLN A 99 0.34 -1.01 15.60
CA GLN A 99 0.19 -0.17 16.80
C GLN A 99 1.18 0.99 16.82
N ASP A 100 2.44 0.76 16.45
CA ASP A 100 3.45 1.82 16.32
C ASP A 100 3.02 2.92 15.33
N LEU A 101 2.36 2.55 14.21
CA LEU A 101 1.79 3.49 13.25
C LEU A 101 0.64 4.29 13.87
N LEU A 102 -0.31 3.62 14.52
CA LEU A 102 -1.48 4.28 15.12
C LEU A 102 -1.10 5.23 16.27
N VAL A 103 -0.10 4.86 17.06
CA VAL A 103 0.49 5.75 18.08
C VAL A 103 1.06 7.00 17.43
N ALA A 104 1.78 6.86 16.30
CA ALA A 104 2.31 8.00 15.56
C ALA A 104 1.19 8.91 15.01
N VAL A 105 0.12 8.33 14.47
CA VAL A 105 -1.07 9.08 14.00
C VAL A 105 -1.65 9.91 15.13
N LYS A 106 -1.88 9.31 16.29
CA LYS A 106 -2.43 10.00 17.47
C LYS A 106 -1.50 11.08 17.99
N ALA A 107 -0.21 10.79 18.12
CA ALA A 107 0.79 11.73 18.64
C ALA A 107 0.95 12.99 17.78
N ARG A 108 0.60 12.92 16.50
CA ARG A 108 0.65 14.07 15.56
C ARG A 108 -0.70 14.79 15.42
N GLY A 109 -1.69 14.49 16.27
CA GLY A 109 -3.00 15.12 16.23
C GLY A 109 -3.86 14.72 15.00
N ALA A 110 -3.48 13.66 14.30
CA ALA A 110 -4.16 13.20 13.09
C ALA A 110 -5.27 12.18 13.36
N ASP A 111 -5.67 12.02 14.63
CA ASP A 111 -6.56 10.91 15.06
C ASP A 111 -8.04 11.10 14.67
N GLY A 112 -8.43 12.24 14.14
CA GLY A 112 -9.82 12.57 13.84
C GLY A 112 -10.09 13.01 12.42
N ASP A 113 -9.26 12.63 11.43
CA ASP A 113 -9.39 13.10 10.03
C ASP A 113 -9.48 14.64 9.89
N ALA A 114 -8.96 15.36 10.90
CA ALA A 114 -8.92 16.83 10.90
C ALA A 114 -7.87 17.40 9.93
N LEU A 115 -6.92 16.57 9.50
CA LEU A 115 -5.96 16.95 8.47
C LEU A 115 -6.59 16.85 7.09
N TYR A 116 -6.19 17.74 6.19
CA TYR A 116 -6.53 17.63 4.79
C TYR A 116 -5.29 17.24 3.97
N PRO A 117 -5.35 16.14 3.18
CA PRO A 117 -6.47 15.19 3.06
C PRO A 117 -6.70 14.38 4.36
N PRO A 118 -7.91 13.85 4.58
CA PRO A 118 -8.23 13.06 5.77
C PRO A 118 -7.50 11.72 5.71
N ILE A 119 -6.37 11.65 6.41
CA ILE A 119 -5.43 10.52 6.32
C ILE A 119 -5.70 9.43 7.37
N SER A 120 -6.33 9.79 8.48
CA SER A 120 -6.46 8.90 9.64
C SER A 120 -7.25 7.63 9.33
N THR A 121 -8.43 7.76 8.72
CA THR A 121 -9.25 6.60 8.32
C THR A 121 -8.54 5.74 7.26
N GLU A 122 -7.89 6.36 6.28
CA GLU A 122 -7.12 5.62 5.27
C GLU A 122 -5.95 4.85 5.91
N LEU A 123 -5.20 5.46 6.84
CA LEU A 123 -4.10 4.78 7.55
C LEU A 123 -4.58 3.60 8.40
N ARG A 124 -5.76 3.68 9.04
CA ARG A 124 -6.34 2.54 9.76
C ARG A 124 -6.71 1.39 8.82
N LEU A 125 -7.34 1.70 7.69
CA LEU A 125 -7.67 0.68 6.68
C LEU A 125 -6.42 0.11 6.03
N TYR A 126 -5.42 0.93 5.75
CA TYR A 126 -4.11 0.50 5.28
C TYR A 126 -3.41 -0.43 6.29
N ALA A 127 -3.43 -0.07 7.56
CA ALA A 127 -2.93 -0.92 8.65
C ALA A 127 -3.70 -2.26 8.72
N GLY A 128 -5.03 -2.24 8.51
CA GLY A 128 -5.87 -3.43 8.39
C GLY A 128 -5.45 -4.32 7.22
N LEU A 129 -5.13 -3.74 6.07
CA LEU A 129 -4.61 -4.48 4.92
C LEU A 129 -3.24 -5.15 5.22
N LEU A 130 -2.34 -4.43 5.88
CA LEU A 130 -1.05 -4.99 6.31
C LEU A 130 -1.25 -6.14 7.30
N ALA A 131 -2.13 -5.99 8.30
CA ALA A 131 -2.48 -7.03 9.25
C ALA A 131 -3.08 -8.26 8.54
N ALA A 132 -4.00 -8.05 7.58
CA ALA A 132 -4.61 -9.11 6.78
C ALA A 132 -3.59 -9.88 5.94
N SER A 133 -2.54 -9.22 5.44
CA SER A 133 -1.47 -9.87 4.70
C SER A 133 -0.67 -10.89 5.55
N ARG A 134 -0.81 -10.80 6.87
CA ARG A 134 -0.17 -11.67 7.87
C ARG A 134 -1.17 -12.52 8.67
N GLU A 135 -2.41 -12.61 8.22
CA GLU A 135 -3.48 -13.40 8.85
C GLU A 135 -3.81 -12.95 10.30
N ASP A 136 -3.52 -11.68 10.64
CA ASP A 136 -3.81 -11.12 11.97
C ASP A 136 -5.28 -10.69 12.07
N ARG A 137 -6.15 -11.65 12.36
CA ARG A 137 -7.61 -11.48 12.44
C ARG A 137 -8.04 -10.48 13.50
N VAL A 138 -7.32 -10.44 14.63
CA VAL A 138 -7.68 -9.59 15.78
C VAL A 138 -7.49 -8.12 15.41
N THR A 139 -6.32 -7.79 14.88
CA THR A 139 -6.00 -6.43 14.44
C THR A 139 -6.94 -5.97 13.31
N VAL A 140 -7.23 -6.83 12.33
CA VAL A 140 -8.17 -6.51 11.25
C VAL A 140 -9.56 -6.18 11.78
N ALA A 141 -10.12 -7.01 12.67
CA ALA A 141 -11.44 -6.80 13.22
C ALA A 141 -11.53 -5.50 14.04
N ASP A 142 -10.48 -5.18 14.81
CA ASP A 142 -10.41 -3.95 15.60
C ASP A 142 -10.39 -2.71 14.71
N LEU A 143 -9.56 -2.69 13.67
CA LEU A 143 -9.44 -1.56 12.75
C LEU A 143 -10.70 -1.34 11.92
N LEU A 144 -11.40 -2.39 11.53
CA LEU A 144 -12.70 -2.28 10.86
C LEU A 144 -13.75 -1.63 11.77
N ARG A 145 -13.78 -1.97 13.08
CA ARG A 145 -14.67 -1.31 14.04
C ARG A 145 -14.33 0.17 14.19
N GLN A 146 -13.05 0.53 14.27
CA GLN A 146 -12.60 1.92 14.39
C GLN A 146 -12.96 2.78 13.17
N THR A 147 -13.18 2.17 12.00
CA THR A 147 -13.57 2.87 10.77
C THR A 147 -15.06 2.74 10.45
N GLU A 148 -15.84 2.13 11.34
CA GLU A 148 -17.28 1.99 11.17
C GLU A 148 -17.97 3.37 11.18
N GLY A 149 -18.87 3.60 10.23
CA GLY A 149 -19.61 4.85 10.13
C GLY A 149 -18.78 6.07 9.68
N SER A 150 -17.49 5.89 9.35
CA SER A 150 -16.66 7.01 8.89
C SER A 150 -17.24 7.69 7.65
N GLN A 151 -17.33 9.04 7.72
CA GLN A 151 -17.73 9.87 6.58
C GLN A 151 -16.72 9.75 5.43
N VAL A 152 -15.43 9.67 5.74
CA VAL A 152 -14.34 9.56 4.76
C VAL A 152 -14.51 8.33 3.86
N VAL A 153 -15.00 7.21 4.42
CA VAL A 153 -15.29 5.99 3.64
C VAL A 153 -16.39 6.23 2.61
N ARG A 154 -17.34 7.11 2.90
CA ARG A 154 -18.45 7.44 1.98
C ARG A 154 -18.05 8.48 0.93
N ASP A 155 -17.27 9.48 1.34
CA ASP A 155 -16.95 10.64 0.51
C ASP A 155 -15.78 10.37 -0.45
N TYR A 156 -14.89 9.41 -0.10
CA TYR A 156 -13.73 9.06 -0.90
C TYR A 156 -13.84 7.63 -1.45
N PRO A 157 -14.22 7.45 -2.73
CA PRO A 157 -14.46 6.13 -3.33
C PRO A 157 -13.29 5.15 -3.18
N THR A 158 -12.05 5.63 -3.27
CA THR A 158 -10.84 4.80 -3.09
C THR A 158 -10.71 4.28 -1.67
N VAL A 159 -11.03 5.09 -0.65
CA VAL A 159 -11.06 4.67 0.76
C VAL A 159 -12.21 3.69 1.00
N GLY A 160 -13.35 3.91 0.34
CA GLY A 160 -14.47 2.97 0.32
C GLY A 160 -14.07 1.61 -0.24
N GLN A 161 -13.38 1.57 -1.39
CA GLN A 161 -12.86 0.32 -1.96
C GLN A 161 -11.86 -0.37 -1.03
N LEU A 162 -10.93 0.38 -0.43
CA LEU A 162 -9.96 -0.17 0.51
C LEU A 162 -10.67 -0.83 1.71
N ARG A 163 -11.74 -0.20 2.24
CA ARG A 163 -12.55 -0.81 3.30
C ARG A 163 -13.20 -2.12 2.85
N GLN A 164 -13.72 -2.20 1.63
CA GLN A 164 -14.29 -3.45 1.10
C GLN A 164 -13.23 -4.55 0.97
N VAL A 165 -12.00 -4.19 0.60
CA VAL A 165 -10.87 -5.13 0.56
C VAL A 165 -10.57 -5.69 1.96
N VAL A 166 -10.48 -4.84 2.98
CA VAL A 166 -10.21 -5.29 4.37
C VAL A 166 -11.33 -6.16 4.91
N LEU A 167 -12.60 -5.85 4.59
CA LEU A 167 -13.76 -6.69 4.92
C LEU A 167 -13.70 -8.05 4.23
N ALA A 168 -13.36 -8.09 2.95
CA ALA A 168 -13.23 -9.35 2.21
C ALA A 168 -12.09 -10.23 2.78
N GLU A 169 -10.98 -9.63 3.16
CA GLU A 169 -9.91 -10.34 3.83
C GLU A 169 -10.35 -10.88 5.21
N GLN A 170 -11.16 -10.14 5.97
CA GLN A 170 -11.75 -10.65 7.21
C GLN A 170 -12.66 -11.85 6.94
N GLU A 171 -13.53 -11.78 5.93
CA GLU A 171 -14.40 -12.88 5.51
C GLU A 171 -13.59 -14.11 5.07
N ARG A 172 -12.57 -13.91 4.23
CA ARG A 172 -11.67 -14.98 3.80
C ARG A 172 -10.99 -15.67 4.98
N MET A 173 -10.43 -14.90 5.90
CA MET A 173 -9.79 -15.43 7.12
C MET A 173 -10.77 -16.14 8.05
N ALA A 174 -12.04 -15.75 8.03
CA ALA A 174 -13.11 -16.44 8.76
C ALA A 174 -13.57 -17.76 8.12
N GLY A 175 -12.96 -18.18 7.01
CA GLY A 175 -13.36 -19.38 6.26
C GLY A 175 -14.60 -19.18 5.38
N LYS A 176 -14.88 -17.93 5.00
CA LYS A 176 -16.02 -17.54 4.16
C LYS A 176 -15.57 -16.93 2.81
N PRO A 177 -14.74 -17.66 2.03
CA PRO A 177 -14.16 -17.09 0.81
C PRO A 177 -15.22 -16.74 -0.24
N GLN A 178 -16.38 -17.39 -0.26
CA GLN A 178 -17.47 -17.08 -1.19
C GLN A 178 -18.10 -15.71 -0.89
N GLU A 179 -18.23 -15.33 0.39
CA GLU A 179 -18.70 -14.00 0.79
C GLU A 179 -17.68 -12.93 0.32
N ALA A 180 -16.40 -13.18 0.52
CA ALA A 180 -15.33 -12.31 0.04
C ALA A 180 -15.33 -12.15 -1.49
N LEU A 181 -15.52 -13.23 -2.25
CA LEU A 181 -15.65 -13.19 -3.71
C LEU A 181 -16.86 -12.35 -4.14
N ALA A 182 -18.03 -12.57 -3.54
CA ALA A 182 -19.24 -11.82 -3.85
C ALA A 182 -19.06 -10.31 -3.60
N ARG A 183 -18.27 -9.92 -2.59
CA ARG A 183 -17.94 -8.54 -2.28
C ARG A 183 -17.00 -7.90 -3.30
N LEU A 184 -15.97 -8.63 -3.73
CA LEU A 184 -14.88 -8.07 -4.54
C LEU A 184 -15.14 -8.10 -6.04
N GLN A 185 -15.86 -9.10 -6.56
CA GLN A 185 -16.11 -9.24 -8.01
C GLN A 185 -16.77 -8.01 -8.65
N PRO A 186 -17.79 -7.36 -8.04
CA PRO A 186 -18.37 -6.14 -8.61
C PRO A 186 -17.38 -4.98 -8.66
N LEU A 187 -16.46 -4.89 -7.69
CA LEU A 187 -15.43 -3.85 -7.65
C LEU A 187 -14.38 -4.09 -8.73
N ALA A 188 -13.89 -5.33 -8.87
CA ALA A 188 -12.87 -5.69 -9.84
C ALA A 188 -13.29 -5.45 -11.32
N ARG A 189 -14.59 -5.34 -11.60
CA ARG A 189 -15.13 -5.01 -12.94
C ARG A 189 -15.11 -3.51 -13.24
N GLN A 190 -14.81 -2.67 -12.28
CA GLN A 190 -14.77 -1.23 -12.47
C GLN A 190 -13.39 -0.82 -13.02
N ASP A 191 -13.35 0.09 -13.98
CA ASP A 191 -12.09 0.63 -14.51
C ASP A 191 -11.26 1.35 -13.44
N THR A 192 -11.92 1.83 -12.38
CA THR A 192 -11.32 2.49 -11.23
C THR A 192 -10.95 1.54 -10.09
N ALA A 193 -11.05 0.21 -10.30
CA ALA A 193 -10.69 -0.76 -9.27
C ALA A 193 -9.25 -0.60 -8.81
N LEU A 194 -9.04 -0.56 -7.49
CA LEU A 194 -7.70 -0.53 -6.90
C LEU A 194 -6.95 -1.86 -7.14
N VAL A 195 -5.65 -1.81 -7.28
CA VAL A 195 -4.79 -3.01 -7.43
C VAL A 195 -5.02 -4.01 -6.30
N VAL A 196 -5.21 -3.53 -5.07
CA VAL A 196 -5.49 -4.39 -3.91
C VAL A 196 -6.83 -5.11 -4.00
N VAL A 197 -7.80 -4.64 -4.79
CA VAL A 197 -9.05 -5.38 -5.06
C VAL A 197 -8.74 -6.67 -5.81
N HIS A 198 -7.92 -6.60 -6.85
CA HIS A 198 -7.48 -7.77 -7.63
C HIS A 198 -6.60 -8.72 -6.81
N TRP A 199 -5.73 -8.17 -5.95
CA TRP A 199 -4.95 -8.96 -5.02
C TRP A 199 -5.81 -9.74 -4.02
N ALA A 200 -6.77 -9.09 -3.38
CA ALA A 200 -7.67 -9.74 -2.42
C ALA A 200 -8.61 -10.74 -3.12
N LEU A 201 -9.07 -10.42 -4.33
CA LEU A 201 -9.89 -11.32 -5.15
C LEU A 201 -9.11 -12.60 -5.50
N MET A 202 -7.84 -12.48 -5.90
CA MET A 202 -6.95 -13.62 -6.14
C MET A 202 -6.83 -14.53 -4.90
N ARG A 203 -6.61 -13.94 -3.72
CA ARG A 203 -6.51 -14.69 -2.46
C ARG A 203 -7.82 -15.40 -2.08
N SER A 204 -8.93 -14.70 -2.26
CA SER A 204 -10.26 -15.24 -1.98
C SER A 204 -10.61 -16.38 -2.94
N ALA A 205 -10.25 -16.26 -4.23
CA ALA A 205 -10.40 -17.33 -5.22
C ALA A 205 -9.56 -18.56 -4.86
N SER A 206 -8.30 -18.35 -4.46
CA SER A 206 -7.43 -19.43 -3.96
C SER A 206 -8.05 -20.16 -2.76
N ALA A 207 -8.55 -19.40 -1.77
CA ALA A 207 -9.19 -19.97 -0.58
C ALA A 207 -10.51 -20.70 -0.90
N ALA A 208 -11.21 -20.29 -1.97
CA ALA A 208 -12.44 -20.93 -2.45
C ALA A 208 -12.20 -22.14 -3.36
N GLY A 209 -10.94 -22.43 -3.74
CA GLY A 209 -10.59 -23.48 -4.70
C GLY A 209 -10.87 -23.11 -6.16
N ASP A 210 -11.14 -21.85 -6.47
CA ASP A 210 -11.37 -21.35 -7.83
C ASP A 210 -10.02 -21.02 -8.51
N ALA A 211 -9.38 -22.05 -9.05
CA ALA A 211 -8.09 -21.92 -9.70
C ALA A 211 -8.15 -21.04 -10.96
N THR A 212 -9.26 -21.04 -11.69
CA THR A 212 -9.43 -20.23 -12.90
C THR A 212 -9.41 -18.74 -12.55
N LEU A 213 -10.28 -18.31 -11.65
CA LEU A 213 -10.33 -16.91 -11.20
C LEU A 213 -9.03 -16.47 -10.55
N MET A 214 -8.39 -17.34 -9.74
CA MET A 214 -7.09 -17.05 -9.15
C MET A 214 -6.05 -16.74 -10.23
N GLN A 215 -5.95 -17.56 -11.29
CA GLN A 215 -5.01 -17.34 -12.39
C GLN A 215 -5.32 -16.09 -13.21
N GLU A 216 -6.59 -15.81 -13.46
CA GLU A 216 -7.03 -14.58 -14.13
C GLU A 216 -6.57 -13.35 -13.37
N GLN A 217 -6.76 -13.32 -12.04
CA GLN A 217 -6.35 -12.20 -11.21
C GLN A 217 -4.83 -12.07 -11.09
N ALA A 218 -4.11 -13.20 -11.00
CA ALA A 218 -2.65 -13.21 -11.02
C ALA A 218 -2.10 -12.64 -12.35
N LYS A 219 -2.70 -13.01 -13.47
CA LYS A 219 -2.37 -12.45 -14.79
C LYS A 219 -2.68 -10.97 -14.87
N TRP A 220 -3.84 -10.53 -14.36
CA TRP A 220 -4.19 -9.11 -14.35
C TRP A 220 -3.15 -8.29 -13.57
N LEU A 221 -2.77 -8.74 -12.37
CA LEU A 221 -1.75 -8.08 -11.55
C LEU A 221 -0.39 -8.00 -12.28
N ALA A 222 -0.04 -9.01 -13.05
CA ALA A 222 1.16 -9.04 -13.86
C ALA A 222 1.13 -8.01 -15.00
N ASP A 223 0.03 -8.00 -15.73
CA ASP A 223 -0.13 -7.13 -16.91
C ASP A 223 -0.24 -5.65 -16.51
N HIS A 224 -0.70 -5.36 -15.28
CA HIS A 224 -0.94 -4.00 -14.78
C HIS A 224 0.11 -3.51 -13.77
N ARG A 225 1.34 -4.06 -13.80
CA ARG A 225 2.43 -3.66 -12.90
C ARG A 225 2.68 -2.15 -12.84
N GLY A 226 2.47 -1.43 -13.92
CA GLY A 226 2.61 0.02 -13.96
C GLY A 226 1.61 0.76 -13.06
N ARG A 227 0.40 0.24 -12.86
CA ARG A 227 -0.61 0.84 -11.98
C ARG A 227 -0.19 0.86 -10.52
N ILE A 228 0.60 -0.12 -10.09
CA ILE A 228 1.08 -0.25 -8.70
C ILE A 228 1.73 1.05 -8.20
N TYR A 229 2.46 1.73 -9.07
CA TYR A 229 3.18 2.95 -8.73
C TYR A 229 2.39 4.24 -9.03
N ALA A 230 1.37 4.15 -9.87
CA ALA A 230 0.59 5.31 -10.31
C ALA A 230 -0.75 5.43 -9.57
N GLU A 231 -1.14 4.42 -8.78
CA GLU A 231 -2.41 4.42 -8.09
C GLU A 231 -2.42 5.46 -6.97
N SER A 232 -3.33 6.42 -7.10
CA SER A 232 -3.47 7.51 -6.14
C SER A 232 -4.67 7.25 -5.22
N THR A 233 -4.42 7.35 -3.93
CA THR A 233 -5.44 7.44 -2.88
C THR A 233 -5.31 8.81 -2.20
N THR A 234 -6.11 9.08 -1.17
CA THR A 234 -6.04 10.36 -0.46
C THR A 234 -4.66 10.69 0.10
N SER A 235 -3.95 9.67 0.61
CA SER A 235 -2.61 9.83 1.22
C SER A 235 -1.49 9.14 0.44
N GLU A 236 -1.83 8.43 -0.64
CA GLU A 236 -0.88 7.68 -1.48
C GLU A 236 -0.14 6.52 -0.77
N VAL A 237 -0.49 6.18 0.48
CA VAL A 237 0.21 5.13 1.26
C VAL A 237 0.00 3.73 0.68
N LEU A 238 -1.10 3.50 -0.04
CA LEU A 238 -1.40 2.20 -0.64
C LEU A 238 -0.33 1.74 -1.63
N ARG A 239 0.39 2.68 -2.25
CA ARG A 239 1.50 2.37 -3.18
C ARG A 239 2.61 1.56 -2.52
N PHE A 240 2.87 1.74 -1.20
CA PHE A 240 3.91 0.97 -0.50
C PHE A 240 3.55 -0.50 -0.37
N PHE A 241 2.27 -0.82 -0.12
CA PHE A 241 1.79 -2.20 -0.16
C PHE A 241 1.85 -2.77 -1.58
N ASN A 242 1.31 -2.05 -2.54
CA ASN A 242 1.24 -2.47 -3.92
C ASN A 242 2.63 -2.75 -4.51
N ALA A 243 3.63 -1.91 -4.23
CA ALA A 243 5.00 -2.08 -4.71
C ALA A 243 5.61 -3.40 -4.24
N ALA A 244 5.29 -3.85 -3.04
CA ALA A 244 5.81 -5.10 -2.47
C ALA A 244 5.06 -6.36 -2.94
N LEU A 245 3.95 -6.24 -3.69
CA LEU A 245 3.24 -7.39 -4.23
C LEU A 245 4.16 -8.22 -5.15
N PRO A 246 4.03 -9.56 -5.14
CA PRO A 246 4.88 -10.40 -5.95
C PRO A 246 4.72 -10.08 -7.44
N ALA A 247 5.83 -10.07 -8.17
CA ALA A 247 5.78 -10.07 -9.62
C ALA A 247 5.16 -11.40 -10.11
N ALA A 248 4.45 -11.35 -11.24
CA ALA A 248 3.80 -12.52 -11.81
C ALA A 248 4.71 -13.75 -11.88
N GLY A 249 4.16 -14.91 -11.57
CA GLY A 249 4.83 -16.20 -11.64
C GLY A 249 5.35 -16.73 -10.30
N LYS A 250 5.26 -15.98 -9.21
CA LYS A 250 5.53 -16.46 -7.85
C LYS A 250 4.30 -16.25 -6.97
N VAL A 251 3.23 -17.00 -7.29
CA VAL A 251 2.13 -17.21 -6.34
C VAL A 251 2.67 -18.15 -5.26
N PRO A 252 2.60 -17.78 -3.96
CA PRO A 252 3.00 -18.68 -2.89
C PRO A 252 2.11 -19.92 -2.82
#